data_a815b98a444096efda9e8c93cbfedc74
#
_entry.id   a815b98a444096efda9e8c93cbfedc74
#
_cell.length_a   1.000
_cell.length_b   1.000
_cell.length_c   1.000
_cell.angle_alpha   90.00
_cell.angle_beta   90.00
_cell.angle_gamma   90.00
#
_symmetry.space_group_name_H-M   'P 1'
#
loop_
_entity.id
_entity.type
_entity.pdbx_description
1 polymer ?
#
loop_
_entity_poly.entity_id
_entity_poly.type
_entity_poly.pdbx_seq_one_letter_code
_entity_poly.pdbx_strand_id
1 'polypeptide(L)'
;MESTRAGTAPNDPTVTSIIGDSPAPPPTSQPGPTQDEFTPEAFALLVKKLVLHPSTFTLDDVRTAFDHLAHPNGAHPSQVGAFLSALRLTAKDGQPQVVAQVAQVMRRHALAVHVGDYGDGPVCDIVGTGGDGHNTFNVSTTAAIVAAGAGLRVYKHGNKAATSSSGSADILLSLGCPVTTLPPSSLSTVASRSPFLFLFAPSYHPAMVRVAPIRKQLAFPTVFNALGPLINPARPAAMIVGVHSEYLGEVFAEALRITGVERAWVVCGAEGLDEISPAGDTHVWDLNAGTITRRVVHPRDFGLRPTPLSTVAGGTPLDNSLTLTSLLDGKLERDTPIETFVVLNAAALLVVAGKARDEREGVEMARRSIEEGGAKRALEAFREAGQEAVRRAEEAQASA
;
A
#
# COMPACT_ATOMS: atom_id res chain seq x y z
N MET A 1 -76.73 9.51 -29.03
CA MET A 1 -76.97 10.79 -28.34
C MET A 1 -75.61 11.34 -27.99
N GLU A 2 -75.09 12.13 -28.88
CA GLU A 2 -74.96 13.60 -28.77
C GLU A 2 -73.93 13.97 -27.71
N SER A 3 -72.94 14.78 -27.91
CA SER A 3 -72.62 15.73 -28.98
C SER A 3 -71.34 16.46 -28.53
N THR A 4 -70.35 16.54 -29.43
CA THR A 4 -69.59 17.77 -29.83
C THR A 4 -69.22 18.82 -28.79
N ARG A 5 -67.96 19.31 -28.78
CA ARG A 5 -67.18 20.22 -29.65
C ARG A 5 -65.89 20.59 -28.94
N ALA A 6 -64.74 20.47 -29.48
CA ALA A 6 -63.91 21.40 -30.25
C ALA A 6 -63.69 22.78 -29.63
N GLY A 7 -62.44 23.14 -29.37
CA GLY A 7 -62.00 24.49 -28.99
C GLY A 7 -60.46 24.56 -28.88
N THR A 8 -59.81 24.74 -29.98
CA THR A 8 -58.67 25.61 -30.35
C THR A 8 -57.64 26.02 -29.29
N ALA A 9 -56.38 25.75 -29.64
CA ALA A 9 -55.20 26.44 -29.10
C ALA A 9 -55.16 27.93 -29.49
N PRO A 10 -54.32 28.73 -28.81
CA PRO A 10 -53.11 29.16 -29.51
C PRO A 10 -51.82 29.21 -28.65
N ASN A 11 -50.74 28.96 -29.34
CA ASN A 11 -49.35 29.48 -29.22
C ASN A 11 -49.14 30.66 -28.22
N ASP A 12 -48.03 30.64 -27.45
CA ASP A 12 -46.70 31.03 -27.88
C ASP A 12 -45.70 31.06 -26.72
N PRO A 13 -44.44 31.24 -27.00
CA PRO A 13 -43.32 30.63 -26.28
C PRO A 13 -42.65 31.63 -25.34
N THR A 14 -42.15 31.13 -24.24
CA THR A 14 -41.05 31.82 -23.53
C THR A 14 -39.94 30.82 -23.20
N VAL A 15 -38.99 30.82 -24.05
CA VAL A 15 -37.65 30.23 -23.84
C VAL A 15 -36.98 31.06 -22.74
N THR A 16 -37.03 30.56 -21.51
CA THR A 16 -36.18 31.10 -20.44
C THR A 16 -34.85 30.32 -20.49
N SER A 17 -33.84 31.01 -20.97
CA SER A 17 -32.43 30.53 -20.94
C SER A 17 -32.01 30.24 -19.51
N ILE A 18 -31.82 28.98 -19.16
CA ILE A 18 -31.12 28.57 -17.95
C ILE A 18 -29.63 28.85 -18.21
N ILE A 19 -29.16 29.94 -17.64
CA ILE A 19 -27.74 30.25 -17.54
C ILE A 19 -27.14 29.15 -16.66
N GLY A 20 -26.26 28.35 -17.24
CA GLY A 20 -25.54 27.31 -16.54
C GLY A 20 -24.68 27.92 -15.42
N ASP A 21 -24.91 27.46 -14.20
CA ASP A 21 -23.97 27.67 -13.09
C ASP A 21 -22.64 27.05 -13.44
N SER A 22 -21.64 27.88 -13.66
CA SER A 22 -20.24 27.43 -13.71
C SER A 22 -19.87 26.80 -12.38
N PRO A 23 -19.17 25.66 -12.36
CA PRO A 23 -18.71 25.09 -11.11
C PRO A 23 -17.80 26.08 -10.38
N ALA A 24 -18.04 26.23 -9.08
CA ALA A 24 -17.24 27.07 -8.20
C ALA A 24 -15.76 26.70 -8.34
N PRO A 25 -14.83 27.68 -8.36
CA PRO A 25 -13.41 27.40 -8.40
C PRO A 25 -13.00 26.55 -7.18
N PRO A 26 -12.04 25.61 -7.32
CA PRO A 26 -11.57 24.83 -6.20
C PRO A 26 -11.05 25.75 -5.10
N PRO A 27 -11.21 25.37 -3.81
CA PRO A 27 -10.79 26.21 -2.71
C PRO A 27 -9.30 26.56 -2.87
N THR A 28 -9.01 27.84 -2.85
CA THR A 28 -7.64 28.36 -2.89
C THR A 28 -6.84 27.70 -1.77
N SER A 29 -5.82 26.95 -2.15
CA SER A 29 -4.83 26.40 -1.23
C SER A 29 -4.26 27.53 -0.40
N GLN A 30 -4.47 27.51 0.91
CA GLN A 30 -3.73 28.37 1.82
C GLN A 30 -2.24 28.17 1.57
N PRO A 31 -1.42 29.23 1.54
CA PRO A 31 0.02 29.06 1.40
C PRO A 31 0.51 28.11 2.51
N GLY A 32 1.23 27.08 2.13
CA GLY A 32 1.84 26.16 3.09
C GLY A 32 2.79 26.96 4.02
N PRO A 33 3.01 26.46 5.25
CA PRO A 33 3.86 27.11 6.23
C PRO A 33 5.25 27.40 5.61
N THR A 34 5.78 28.58 5.89
CA THR A 34 7.10 29.00 5.46
C THR A 34 8.19 28.16 6.16
N GLN A 35 9.35 27.97 5.55
CA GLN A 35 10.45 27.16 6.11
C GLN A 35 10.91 27.59 7.52
N ASP A 36 10.65 28.83 7.91
CA ASP A 36 11.00 29.40 9.22
C ASP A 36 10.06 28.99 10.37
N GLU A 37 8.97 28.27 10.09
CA GLU A 37 8.01 27.86 11.12
C GLU A 37 8.36 26.52 11.79
N PHE A 38 9.21 25.69 11.16
CA PHE A 38 9.57 24.37 11.69
C PHE A 38 10.89 24.43 12.46
N THR A 39 10.81 24.79 13.75
CA THR A 39 11.95 24.86 14.66
C THR A 39 11.81 23.88 15.83
N PRO A 40 12.93 23.45 16.45
CA PRO A 40 12.88 22.62 17.66
C PRO A 40 12.14 23.27 18.82
N GLU A 41 12.17 24.60 18.95
CA GLU A 41 11.48 25.37 19.96
C GLU A 41 9.95 25.27 19.79
N ALA A 42 9.46 25.44 18.57
CA ALA A 42 8.05 25.27 18.24
C ALA A 42 7.60 23.81 18.47
N PHE A 43 8.42 22.84 18.07
CA PHE A 43 8.13 21.42 18.30
C PHE A 43 8.09 21.08 19.82
N ALA A 44 8.93 21.71 20.64
CA ALA A 44 8.91 21.52 22.10
C ALA A 44 7.56 21.85 22.73
N LEU A 45 6.82 22.83 22.16
CA LEU A 45 5.48 23.19 22.64
C LEU A 45 4.47 22.08 22.35
N LEU A 46 4.55 21.42 21.21
CA LEU A 46 3.72 20.28 20.85
C LEU A 46 4.03 19.08 21.73
N VAL A 47 5.30 18.77 21.99
CA VAL A 47 5.72 17.73 22.92
C VAL A 47 5.16 18.00 24.33
N LYS A 48 5.32 19.23 24.83
CA LYS A 48 4.80 19.67 26.13
C LYS A 48 3.27 19.51 26.22
N LYS A 49 2.54 19.93 25.17
CA LYS A 49 1.08 19.79 25.08
C LYS A 49 0.67 18.33 25.15
N LEU A 50 1.31 17.44 24.35
CA LEU A 50 1.00 16.01 24.34
C LEU A 50 1.26 15.35 25.71
N VAL A 51 2.36 15.69 26.36
CA VAL A 51 2.75 15.10 27.66
C VAL A 51 1.86 15.57 28.80
N LEU A 52 1.59 16.87 28.87
CA LEU A 52 0.86 17.48 30.01
C LEU A 52 -0.65 17.48 29.83
N HIS A 53 -1.14 17.58 28.59
CA HIS A 53 -2.55 17.74 28.27
C HIS A 53 -2.97 16.84 27.08
N PRO A 54 -2.79 15.50 27.16
CA PRO A 54 -3.02 14.61 26.02
C PRO A 54 -4.46 14.62 25.51
N SER A 55 -5.44 14.93 26.35
CA SER A 55 -6.86 15.04 25.96
C SER A 55 -7.14 16.23 25.04
N THR A 56 -6.33 17.28 25.08
CA THR A 56 -6.47 18.47 24.24
C THR A 56 -5.59 18.43 22.99
N PHE A 57 -4.79 17.37 22.82
CA PHE A 57 -3.92 17.19 21.66
C PHE A 57 -4.75 16.69 20.46
N THR A 58 -4.96 17.59 19.52
CA THR A 58 -5.89 17.42 18.38
C THR A 58 -5.22 16.75 17.18
N LEU A 59 -6.02 16.38 16.15
CA LEU A 59 -5.48 15.90 14.86
C LEU A 59 -4.67 16.98 14.14
N ASP A 60 -4.98 18.25 14.34
CA ASP A 60 -4.19 19.34 13.78
C ASP A 60 -2.81 19.45 14.46
N ASP A 61 -2.75 19.24 15.78
CA ASP A 61 -1.47 19.11 16.49
C ASP A 61 -0.65 17.91 15.98
N VAL A 62 -1.32 16.78 15.72
CA VAL A 62 -0.67 15.60 15.10
C VAL A 62 -0.10 15.97 13.74
N ARG A 63 -0.89 16.61 12.88
CA ARG A 63 -0.44 17.07 11.56
C ARG A 63 0.81 17.93 11.68
N THR A 64 0.73 18.99 12.50
CA THR A 64 1.82 19.93 12.70
C THR A 64 3.08 19.25 13.25
N ALA A 65 2.92 18.33 14.23
CA ALA A 65 4.05 17.59 14.79
C ALA A 65 4.75 16.74 13.74
N PHE A 66 4.01 16.04 12.88
CA PHE A 66 4.61 15.21 11.83
C PHE A 66 5.16 16.04 10.66
N ASP A 67 4.63 17.24 10.39
CA ASP A 67 5.27 18.21 9.48
C ASP A 67 6.64 18.64 10.03
N HIS A 68 6.78 18.91 11.35
CA HIS A 68 8.09 19.13 11.99
C HIS A 68 9.04 17.95 11.82
N LEU A 69 8.58 16.71 12.04
CA LEU A 69 9.40 15.50 11.86
C LEU A 69 9.84 15.31 10.39
N ALA A 70 9.03 15.75 9.46
CA ALA A 70 9.34 15.70 8.04
C ALA A 70 10.34 16.80 7.60
N HIS A 71 10.50 17.87 8.39
CA HIS A 71 11.44 18.94 8.09
C HIS A 71 12.85 18.62 8.63
N PRO A 72 13.95 18.91 7.90
CA PRO A 72 15.33 18.56 8.33
C PRO A 72 15.72 19.10 9.70
N ASN A 73 15.29 20.31 10.04
CA ASN A 73 15.65 21.02 11.28
C ASN A 73 14.45 21.18 12.23
N GLY A 74 13.34 20.48 12.00
CA GLY A 74 12.09 20.71 12.71
C GLY A 74 12.05 20.20 14.15
N ALA A 75 12.97 19.28 14.53
CA ALA A 75 13.02 18.72 15.88
C ALA A 75 14.40 18.13 16.20
N HIS A 76 14.82 18.20 17.47
CA HIS A 76 15.98 17.47 17.95
C HIS A 76 15.68 15.97 18.16
N PRO A 77 16.68 15.06 18.03
CA PRO A 77 16.48 13.64 18.23
C PRO A 77 15.82 13.26 19.57
N SER A 78 16.21 13.95 20.67
CA SER A 78 15.60 13.76 21.99
C SER A 78 14.12 14.12 22.04
N GLN A 79 13.74 15.20 21.34
CA GLN A 79 12.34 15.62 21.24
C GLN A 79 11.51 14.63 20.40
N VAL A 80 12.07 14.11 19.31
CA VAL A 80 11.43 13.08 18.49
C VAL A 80 11.18 11.82 19.33
N GLY A 81 12.19 11.37 20.08
CA GLY A 81 12.06 10.22 20.98
C GLY A 81 10.98 10.45 22.05
N ALA A 82 10.99 11.60 22.72
CA ALA A 82 9.98 11.97 23.71
C ALA A 82 8.57 12.01 23.12
N PHE A 83 8.41 12.63 21.94
CA PHE A 83 7.13 12.72 21.24
C PHE A 83 6.56 11.34 20.89
N LEU A 84 7.35 10.47 20.26
CA LEU A 84 6.92 9.14 19.88
C LEU A 84 6.56 8.27 21.09
N SER A 85 7.35 8.40 22.18
CA SER A 85 7.06 7.74 23.46
C SER A 85 5.75 8.23 24.07
N ALA A 86 5.53 9.55 24.12
CA ALA A 86 4.30 10.13 24.63
C ALA A 86 3.08 9.73 23.79
N LEU A 87 3.22 9.71 22.43
CA LEU A 87 2.15 9.29 21.53
C LEU A 87 1.73 7.83 21.82
N ARG A 88 2.71 6.95 22.07
CA ARG A 88 2.50 5.55 22.44
C ARG A 88 1.85 5.39 23.80
N LEU A 89 2.39 6.07 24.83
CA LEU A 89 1.89 5.99 26.21
C LEU A 89 0.46 6.52 26.36
N THR A 90 0.08 7.48 25.52
CA THR A 90 -1.29 8.02 25.48
C THR A 90 -2.24 7.21 24.57
N ALA A 91 -1.78 6.10 24.00
CA ALA A 91 -2.52 5.24 23.07
C ALA A 91 -3.08 5.98 21.84
N LYS A 92 -2.54 7.15 21.51
CA LYS A 92 -2.97 7.92 20.33
C LYS A 92 -2.47 7.30 19.04
N ASP A 93 -1.32 6.65 19.07
CA ASP A 93 -0.71 5.97 17.90
C ASP A 93 -1.51 4.76 17.39
N GLY A 94 -2.47 4.25 18.17
CA GLY A 94 -3.42 3.21 17.78
C GLY A 94 -4.79 3.73 17.33
N GLN A 95 -5.01 5.05 17.32
CA GLN A 95 -6.28 5.62 16.87
C GLN A 95 -6.31 5.74 15.33
N PRO A 96 -7.35 5.22 14.66
CA PRO A 96 -7.42 5.23 13.18
C PRO A 96 -7.25 6.63 12.57
N GLN A 97 -7.84 7.65 13.20
CA GLN A 97 -7.77 9.04 12.75
C GLN A 97 -6.33 9.58 12.85
N VAL A 98 -5.61 9.22 13.91
CA VAL A 98 -4.20 9.62 14.10
C VAL A 98 -3.33 8.91 13.06
N VAL A 99 -3.51 7.60 12.88
CA VAL A 99 -2.77 6.81 11.89
C VAL A 99 -3.02 7.35 10.48
N ALA A 100 -4.27 7.65 10.12
CA ALA A 100 -4.64 8.25 8.85
C ALA A 100 -4.01 9.63 8.65
N GLN A 101 -4.06 10.50 9.69
CA GLN A 101 -3.46 11.84 9.65
C GLN A 101 -1.95 11.77 9.42
N VAL A 102 -1.26 10.89 10.15
CA VAL A 102 0.18 10.68 9.98
C VAL A 102 0.51 10.16 8.58
N ALA A 103 -0.26 9.20 8.07
CA ALA A 103 -0.08 8.68 6.71
C ALA A 103 -0.26 9.79 5.66
N GLN A 104 -1.26 10.66 5.81
CA GLN A 104 -1.47 11.81 4.92
C GLN A 104 -0.28 12.78 4.94
N VAL A 105 0.26 13.10 6.13
CA VAL A 105 1.45 13.95 6.26
C VAL A 105 2.64 13.29 5.55
N MET A 106 2.93 12.04 5.86
CA MET A 106 4.07 11.33 5.26
C MET A 106 3.96 11.20 3.74
N ARG A 107 2.74 11.03 3.19
CA ARG A 107 2.52 11.06 1.73
C ARG A 107 2.77 12.43 1.11
N ARG A 108 2.41 13.54 1.80
CA ARG A 108 2.71 14.89 1.30
C ARG A 108 4.20 15.17 1.20
N HIS A 109 4.98 14.63 2.14
CA HIS A 109 6.44 14.76 2.19
C HIS A 109 7.18 13.65 1.44
N ALA A 110 6.47 12.73 0.80
CA ALA A 110 7.07 11.74 -0.09
C ALA A 110 7.48 12.38 -1.42
N LEU A 111 8.48 11.78 -2.07
CA LEU A 111 8.77 12.14 -3.46
C LEU A 111 7.57 11.82 -4.33
N ALA A 112 7.19 12.78 -5.18
CA ALA A 112 6.07 12.60 -6.09
C ALA A 112 6.38 11.46 -7.09
N VAL A 113 5.40 10.58 -7.27
CA VAL A 113 5.46 9.47 -8.21
C VAL A 113 4.45 9.72 -9.33
N HIS A 114 4.95 9.84 -10.54
CA HIS A 114 4.14 9.93 -11.74
C HIS A 114 4.26 8.61 -12.49
N VAL A 115 3.27 7.76 -12.38
CA VAL A 115 3.26 6.44 -13.04
C VAL A 115 2.51 6.42 -14.37
N GLY A 116 1.92 7.56 -14.78
CA GLY A 116 1.12 7.66 -16.02
C GLY A 116 -0.17 6.83 -15.98
N ASP A 117 -1.02 7.05 -16.99
CA ASP A 117 -2.22 6.24 -17.23
C ASP A 117 -1.89 5.11 -18.21
N TYR A 118 -1.11 4.15 -17.77
CA TYR A 118 -0.75 2.98 -18.56
C TYR A 118 -1.64 1.78 -18.23
N GLY A 119 -2.52 1.41 -19.18
CA GLY A 119 -3.43 0.26 -19.06
C GLY A 119 -4.71 0.53 -18.26
N ASP A 120 -5.64 -0.42 -18.34
CA ASP A 120 -6.95 -0.34 -17.71
C ASP A 120 -6.93 -0.80 -16.26
N GLY A 121 -7.81 -0.22 -15.44
CA GLY A 121 -8.04 -0.62 -14.06
C GLY A 121 -7.20 0.11 -13.01
N PRO A 122 -7.45 -0.16 -11.72
CA PRO A 122 -6.80 0.52 -10.61
C PRO A 122 -5.33 0.13 -10.46
N VAL A 123 -4.52 1.03 -9.89
CA VAL A 123 -3.24 0.65 -9.32
C VAL A 123 -3.51 -0.16 -8.05
N CYS A 124 -2.82 -1.28 -7.89
CA CYS A 124 -2.98 -2.21 -6.78
C CYS A 124 -1.70 -2.32 -5.95
N ASP A 125 -1.84 -2.75 -4.67
CA ASP A 125 -0.73 -3.15 -3.81
C ASP A 125 -1.15 -4.35 -2.94
N ILE A 126 -0.18 -5.14 -2.51
CA ILE A 126 -0.33 -6.19 -1.50
C ILE A 126 0.86 -6.11 -0.55
N VAL A 127 0.60 -5.86 0.72
CA VAL A 127 1.65 -5.51 1.68
C VAL A 127 1.25 -5.89 3.11
N GLY A 128 2.16 -6.51 3.86
CA GLY A 128 2.01 -6.74 5.30
C GLY A 128 2.63 -5.62 6.13
N THR A 129 2.18 -5.48 7.37
CA THR A 129 2.79 -4.58 8.36
C THR A 129 4.14 -5.10 8.84
N GLY A 130 4.37 -6.40 8.70
CA GLY A 130 5.45 -7.11 9.37
C GLY A 130 5.21 -7.26 10.88
N GLY A 131 6.13 -7.94 11.55
CA GLY A 131 6.10 -8.07 12.99
C GLY A 131 5.19 -9.18 13.52
N ASP A 132 4.69 -10.05 12.67
CA ASP A 132 3.86 -11.21 12.98
C ASP A 132 4.61 -12.35 13.68
N GLY A 133 5.95 -12.29 13.69
CA GLY A 133 6.81 -13.33 14.29
C GLY A 133 6.94 -14.59 13.43
N HIS A 134 6.28 -14.65 12.29
CA HIS A 134 6.39 -15.75 11.34
C HIS A 134 7.48 -15.47 10.30
N ASN A 135 8.29 -16.47 9.99
CA ASN A 135 9.29 -16.38 8.94
C ASN A 135 8.81 -17.18 7.73
N THR A 136 7.78 -16.66 7.06
CA THR A 136 7.21 -17.29 5.86
C THR A 136 7.95 -16.88 4.60
N PHE A 137 7.73 -17.63 3.52
CA PHE A 137 8.13 -17.27 2.17
C PHE A 137 7.64 -15.86 1.80
N ASN A 138 8.36 -15.13 0.92
CA ASN A 138 7.98 -13.78 0.48
C ASN A 138 6.70 -13.78 -0.37
N VAL A 139 5.58 -14.22 0.22
CA VAL A 139 4.33 -14.48 -0.48
C VAL A 139 3.75 -13.20 -1.08
N SER A 140 3.69 -12.07 -0.34
CA SER A 140 3.11 -10.84 -0.86
C SER A 140 3.85 -10.30 -2.10
N THR A 141 5.18 -10.45 -2.15
CA THR A 141 5.97 -10.05 -3.32
C THR A 141 5.70 -10.97 -4.51
N THR A 142 5.65 -12.28 -4.27
CA THR A 142 5.38 -13.27 -5.31
C THR A 142 3.95 -13.16 -5.83
N ALA A 143 2.97 -13.00 -4.94
CA ALA A 143 1.56 -12.77 -5.29
C ALA A 143 1.36 -11.47 -6.10
N ALA A 144 2.09 -10.41 -5.77
CA ALA A 144 2.10 -9.16 -6.54
C ALA A 144 2.55 -9.39 -7.99
N ILE A 145 3.61 -10.15 -8.20
CA ILE A 145 4.13 -10.51 -9.54
C ILE A 145 3.13 -11.38 -10.30
N VAL A 146 2.52 -12.37 -9.62
CA VAL A 146 1.51 -13.26 -10.21
C VAL A 146 0.26 -12.48 -10.61
N ALA A 147 -0.23 -11.61 -9.75
CA ALA A 147 -1.41 -10.77 -10.02
C ALA A 147 -1.13 -9.77 -11.14
N ALA A 148 0.10 -9.22 -11.23
CA ALA A 148 0.50 -8.38 -12.35
C ALA A 148 0.51 -9.14 -13.67
N GLY A 149 1.03 -10.38 -13.68
CA GLY A 149 0.99 -11.26 -14.84
C GLY A 149 -0.42 -11.71 -15.24
N ALA A 150 -1.40 -11.66 -14.32
CA ALA A 150 -2.81 -11.86 -14.56
C ALA A 150 -3.54 -10.59 -15.07
N GLY A 151 -2.80 -9.49 -15.29
CA GLY A 151 -3.31 -8.28 -15.92
C GLY A 151 -3.73 -7.17 -14.96
N LEU A 152 -3.25 -7.17 -13.71
CA LEU A 152 -3.35 -6.01 -12.83
C LEU A 152 -2.13 -5.09 -12.98
N ARG A 153 -2.28 -3.82 -12.62
CA ARG A 153 -1.15 -2.91 -12.38
C ARG A 153 -0.80 -2.97 -10.90
N VAL A 154 0.25 -3.71 -10.55
CA VAL A 154 0.66 -3.89 -9.16
C VAL A 154 1.93 -3.08 -8.88
N TYR A 155 1.80 -2.00 -8.11
CA TYR A 155 2.91 -1.11 -7.75
C TYR A 155 3.19 -1.27 -6.26
N LYS A 156 4.01 -2.28 -5.96
CA LYS A 156 4.29 -2.72 -4.61
C LYS A 156 5.23 -1.75 -3.89
N HIS A 157 4.78 -1.25 -2.74
CA HIS A 157 5.62 -0.49 -1.82
C HIS A 157 6.26 -1.42 -0.80
N GLY A 158 7.58 -1.39 -0.67
CA GLY A 158 8.28 -2.33 0.20
C GLY A 158 9.67 -1.89 0.62
N ASN A 159 10.30 -2.72 1.46
CA ASN A 159 11.61 -2.44 2.05
C ASN A 159 12.45 -3.72 2.15
N LYS A 160 13.70 -3.57 2.61
CA LYS A 160 14.52 -4.69 3.09
C LYS A 160 13.93 -5.27 4.37
N ALA A 161 14.33 -6.49 4.70
CA ALA A 161 13.94 -7.15 5.95
C ALA A 161 14.26 -6.28 7.17
N ALA A 162 13.31 -6.21 8.10
CA ALA A 162 13.53 -5.60 9.42
C ALA A 162 13.69 -6.67 10.51
N THR A 163 12.89 -7.72 10.48
CA THR A 163 12.84 -8.80 11.47
C THR A 163 12.90 -10.20 10.84
N SER A 164 12.39 -10.36 9.62
CA SER A 164 12.41 -11.63 8.87
C SER A 164 13.78 -11.90 8.25
N SER A 165 14.00 -13.12 7.74
CA SER A 165 15.23 -13.51 7.04
C SER A 165 15.37 -12.92 5.64
N SER A 166 14.24 -12.52 5.00
CA SER A 166 14.20 -11.98 3.64
C SER A 166 13.06 -10.97 3.50
N GLY A 167 13.37 -9.72 3.16
CA GLY A 167 12.39 -8.69 2.83
C GLY A 167 12.05 -8.66 1.35
N SER A 168 11.03 -7.88 1.00
CA SER A 168 10.56 -7.75 -0.39
C SER A 168 11.64 -7.17 -1.33
N ALA A 169 12.45 -6.21 -0.85
CA ALA A 169 13.56 -5.69 -1.64
C ALA A 169 14.71 -6.72 -1.78
N ASP A 170 14.94 -7.53 -0.73
CA ASP A 170 16.07 -8.47 -0.70
C ASP A 170 15.88 -9.59 -1.73
N ILE A 171 14.68 -10.16 -1.84
CA ILE A 171 14.40 -11.19 -2.85
C ILE A 171 14.48 -10.61 -4.28
N LEU A 172 13.99 -9.38 -4.52
CA LEU A 172 14.07 -8.76 -5.84
C LEU A 172 15.50 -8.39 -6.24
N LEU A 173 16.34 -7.97 -5.28
CA LEU A 173 17.78 -7.77 -5.52
C LEU A 173 18.47 -9.10 -5.91
N SER A 174 18.13 -10.20 -5.24
CA SER A 174 18.66 -11.54 -5.59
C SER A 174 18.23 -11.99 -6.99
N LEU A 175 17.11 -11.47 -7.51
CA LEU A 175 16.62 -11.69 -8.88
C LEU A 175 17.20 -10.70 -9.91
N GLY A 176 18.15 -9.83 -9.50
CA GLY A 176 18.79 -8.84 -10.37
C GLY A 176 17.92 -7.62 -10.69
N CYS A 177 16.84 -7.38 -9.93
CA CYS A 177 16.03 -6.18 -10.09
C CYS A 177 16.73 -4.97 -9.43
N PRO A 178 16.82 -3.80 -10.07
CA PRO A 178 17.58 -2.65 -9.56
C PRO A 178 16.76 -1.81 -8.57
N VAL A 179 16.14 -2.44 -7.58
CA VAL A 179 15.13 -1.82 -6.69
C VAL A 179 15.67 -0.67 -5.84
N THR A 180 16.98 -0.70 -5.48
CA THR A 180 17.60 0.34 -4.65
C THR A 180 18.28 1.43 -5.45
N THR A 181 18.54 1.20 -6.75
CA THR A 181 19.24 2.12 -7.65
C THR A 181 18.33 2.75 -8.70
N LEU A 182 17.09 2.26 -8.83
CA LEU A 182 16.12 2.79 -9.77
C LEU A 182 15.77 4.25 -9.41
N PRO A 183 16.07 5.23 -10.29
CA PRO A 183 15.76 6.62 -10.00
C PRO A 183 14.24 6.84 -9.97
N PRO A 184 13.70 7.57 -8.96
CA PRO A 184 12.26 7.90 -8.91
C PRO A 184 11.75 8.61 -10.17
N SER A 185 12.58 9.42 -10.84
CA SER A 185 12.26 10.10 -12.09
C SER A 185 12.02 9.16 -13.29
N SER A 186 12.52 7.93 -13.22
CA SER A 186 12.38 6.93 -14.29
C SER A 186 11.12 6.08 -14.19
N LEU A 187 10.35 6.22 -13.10
CA LEU A 187 9.19 5.33 -12.84
C LEU A 187 8.14 5.35 -13.92
N SER A 188 7.83 6.51 -14.49
CA SER A 188 6.86 6.61 -15.60
C SER A 188 7.29 5.77 -16.80
N THR A 189 8.58 5.82 -17.16
CA THR A 189 9.14 5.02 -18.26
C THR A 189 9.08 3.52 -17.95
N VAL A 190 9.39 3.11 -16.71
CA VAL A 190 9.31 1.70 -16.33
C VAL A 190 7.85 1.24 -16.28
N ALA A 191 6.93 2.06 -15.75
CA ALA A 191 5.50 1.78 -15.69
C ALA A 191 4.86 1.56 -17.07
N SER A 192 5.34 2.26 -18.10
CA SER A 192 4.84 2.08 -19.47
C SER A 192 5.22 0.72 -20.09
N ARG A 193 6.17 0.01 -19.49
CA ARG A 193 6.72 -1.26 -19.99
C ARG A 193 6.45 -2.47 -19.10
N SER A 194 6.06 -2.24 -17.84
CA SER A 194 5.84 -3.31 -16.88
C SER A 194 4.57 -3.11 -16.06
N PRO A 195 3.71 -4.13 -15.95
CA PRO A 195 2.54 -4.09 -15.06
C PRO A 195 2.91 -4.24 -13.58
N PHE A 196 4.14 -4.67 -13.28
CA PHE A 196 4.69 -4.77 -11.94
C PHE A 196 5.74 -3.69 -11.72
N LEU A 197 5.64 -2.97 -10.61
CA LEU A 197 6.67 -2.06 -10.12
C LEU A 197 6.99 -2.35 -8.66
N PHE A 198 8.22 -2.07 -8.26
CA PHE A 198 8.61 -2.05 -6.87
C PHE A 198 9.10 -0.66 -6.47
N LEU A 199 8.46 -0.08 -5.47
CA LEU A 199 8.76 1.23 -4.91
C LEU A 199 9.52 1.02 -3.59
N PHE A 200 10.84 1.21 -3.63
CA PHE A 200 11.69 1.04 -2.45
C PHE A 200 11.47 2.18 -1.45
N ALA A 201 10.83 1.91 -0.33
CA ALA A 201 10.36 2.91 0.63
C ALA A 201 11.39 3.98 1.01
N PRO A 202 12.68 3.67 1.29
CA PRO A 202 13.67 4.69 1.59
C PRO A 202 13.92 5.71 0.46
N SER A 203 13.75 5.31 -0.79
CA SER A 203 13.94 6.21 -1.95
C SER A 203 12.83 7.25 -2.08
N TYR A 204 11.65 6.98 -1.53
CA TYR A 204 10.48 7.86 -1.66
C TYR A 204 10.14 8.65 -0.40
N HIS A 205 10.65 8.23 0.76
CA HIS A 205 10.28 8.81 2.05
C HIS A 205 11.50 9.34 2.83
N PRO A 206 12.13 10.45 2.41
CA PRO A 206 13.30 11.00 3.10
C PRO A 206 13.04 11.35 4.56
N ALA A 207 11.80 11.75 4.91
CA ALA A 207 11.39 11.97 6.30
C ALA A 207 11.51 10.71 7.17
N MET A 208 11.11 9.55 6.64
CA MET A 208 11.22 8.26 7.31
C MET A 208 12.67 7.85 7.56
N VAL A 209 13.55 8.12 6.60
CA VAL A 209 15.00 7.84 6.70
C VAL A 209 15.61 8.63 7.86
N ARG A 210 15.25 9.89 8.04
CA ARG A 210 15.76 10.75 9.15
C ARG A 210 15.33 10.23 10.54
N VAL A 211 14.12 9.74 10.66
CA VAL A 211 13.58 9.25 11.95
C VAL A 211 14.04 7.81 12.27
N ALA A 212 14.48 7.05 11.26
CA ALA A 212 14.84 5.64 11.42
C ALA A 212 15.92 5.36 12.50
N PRO A 213 17.02 6.13 12.64
CA PRO A 213 18.01 5.91 13.70
C PRO A 213 17.42 6.07 15.11
N ILE A 214 16.53 7.06 15.29
CA ILE A 214 15.87 7.33 16.58
C ILE A 214 14.93 6.16 16.92
N ARG A 215 14.10 5.73 15.97
CA ARG A 215 13.19 4.58 16.15
C ARG A 215 13.94 3.31 16.56
N LYS A 216 15.10 3.06 15.93
CA LYS A 216 15.95 1.90 16.29
C LYS A 216 16.42 1.96 17.73
N GLN A 217 16.72 3.16 18.27
CA GLN A 217 17.15 3.35 19.65
C GLN A 217 16.01 3.23 20.66
N LEU A 218 14.76 3.52 20.26
CA LEU A 218 13.58 3.40 21.13
C LEU A 218 13.28 1.96 21.51
N ALA A 219 13.65 0.99 20.69
CA ALA A 219 13.49 -0.45 20.90
C ALA A 219 12.04 -0.92 21.17
N PHE A 220 11.04 -0.14 20.80
CA PHE A 220 9.62 -0.52 20.81
C PHE A 220 8.88 -0.01 19.54
N PRO A 221 7.76 -0.65 19.16
CA PRO A 221 6.97 -0.22 18.03
C PRO A 221 6.38 1.17 18.23
N THR A 222 6.45 2.00 17.18
CA THR A 222 5.85 3.34 17.13
C THR A 222 4.82 3.43 16.00
N VAL A 223 4.09 4.52 15.89
CA VAL A 223 3.15 4.75 14.78
C VAL A 223 3.78 4.51 13.39
N PHE A 224 5.08 4.74 13.25
CA PHE A 224 5.79 4.47 11.99
C PHE A 224 5.80 3.00 11.56
N ASN A 225 5.57 2.06 12.48
CA ASN A 225 5.46 0.64 12.14
C ASN A 225 4.15 0.33 11.41
N ALA A 226 3.12 1.13 11.64
CA ALA A 226 1.83 1.03 10.96
C ALA A 226 1.81 1.70 9.58
N LEU A 227 2.79 2.56 9.25
CA LEU A 227 2.67 3.43 8.08
C LEU A 227 3.00 2.76 6.75
N GLY A 228 3.83 1.71 6.73
CA GLY A 228 4.30 1.08 5.48
C GLY A 228 3.19 0.86 4.45
N PRO A 229 2.10 0.16 4.80
CA PRO A 229 0.97 -0.07 3.90
C PRO A 229 0.19 1.19 3.52
N LEU A 230 0.24 2.22 4.35
CA LEU A 230 -0.61 3.42 4.20
C LEU A 230 0.05 4.54 3.40
N ILE A 231 1.36 4.45 3.12
CA ILE A 231 2.12 5.57 2.51
C ILE A 231 2.68 5.26 1.13
N ASN A 232 2.17 4.23 0.45
CA ASN A 232 2.56 3.94 -0.93
C ASN A 232 2.39 5.20 -1.81
N PRO A 233 3.48 5.74 -2.40
CA PRO A 233 3.42 6.98 -3.15
C PRO A 233 2.64 6.84 -4.47
N ALA A 234 2.44 5.61 -4.98
CA ALA A 234 1.62 5.35 -6.16
C ALA A 234 0.10 5.41 -5.88
N ARG A 235 -0.32 5.56 -4.60
CA ARG A 235 -1.72 5.70 -4.17
C ARG A 235 -2.63 4.62 -4.74
N PRO A 236 -2.41 3.35 -4.39
CA PRO A 236 -3.24 2.25 -4.89
C PRO A 236 -4.71 2.45 -4.50
N ALA A 237 -5.60 2.22 -5.46
CA ALA A 237 -7.05 2.27 -5.24
C ALA A 237 -7.61 0.93 -4.75
N ALA A 238 -6.88 -0.18 -4.98
CA ALA A 238 -7.23 -1.51 -4.51
C ALA A 238 -6.03 -2.18 -3.83
N MET A 239 -6.22 -2.75 -2.63
CA MET A 239 -5.10 -3.33 -1.87
C MET A 239 -5.48 -4.48 -0.94
N ILE A 240 -4.50 -5.35 -0.69
CA ILE A 240 -4.49 -6.26 0.45
C ILE A 240 -3.50 -5.71 1.47
N VAL A 241 -3.94 -5.57 2.71
CA VAL A 241 -3.09 -5.13 3.83
C VAL A 241 -3.10 -6.18 4.93
N GLY A 242 -1.97 -6.86 5.11
CA GLY A 242 -1.80 -7.82 6.19
C GLY A 242 -1.46 -7.15 7.52
N VAL A 243 -2.08 -7.61 8.60
CA VAL A 243 -1.81 -7.18 9.97
C VAL A 243 -1.66 -8.39 10.89
N HIS A 244 -0.86 -8.25 11.95
CA HIS A 244 -0.52 -9.35 12.85
C HIS A 244 -1.46 -9.47 14.07
N SER A 245 -2.53 -8.69 14.13
CA SER A 245 -3.56 -8.82 15.18
C SER A 245 -4.90 -8.25 14.72
N GLU A 246 -5.99 -8.81 15.25
CA GLU A 246 -7.35 -8.34 14.94
C GLU A 246 -7.58 -6.87 15.33
N TYR A 247 -6.98 -6.41 16.44
CA TYR A 247 -7.06 -5.01 16.82
C TYR A 247 -6.54 -4.06 15.73
N LEU A 248 -5.43 -4.42 15.08
CA LEU A 248 -4.89 -3.63 13.97
C LEU A 248 -5.78 -3.70 12.74
N GLY A 249 -6.53 -4.79 12.54
CA GLY A 249 -7.44 -4.95 11.41
C GLY A 249 -8.46 -3.81 11.33
N GLU A 250 -9.11 -3.50 12.43
CA GLU A 250 -10.09 -2.41 12.50
C GLU A 250 -9.43 -1.03 12.33
N VAL A 251 -8.27 -0.83 12.98
CA VAL A 251 -7.51 0.43 12.88
C VAL A 251 -7.09 0.71 11.44
N PHE A 252 -6.57 -0.30 10.74
CA PHE A 252 -6.11 -0.14 9.37
C PHE A 252 -7.26 0.03 8.37
N ALA A 253 -8.33 -0.74 8.50
CA ALA A 253 -9.50 -0.62 7.64
C ALA A 253 -10.10 0.80 7.71
N GLU A 254 -10.24 1.33 8.92
CA GLU A 254 -10.74 2.69 9.12
C GLU A 254 -9.74 3.75 8.64
N ALA A 255 -8.43 3.57 8.85
CA ALA A 255 -7.42 4.48 8.33
C ALA A 255 -7.40 4.52 6.80
N LEU A 256 -7.56 3.36 6.13
CA LEU A 256 -7.69 3.28 4.68
C LEU A 256 -8.95 3.99 4.18
N ARG A 257 -10.08 3.80 4.86
CA ARG A 257 -11.34 4.49 4.55
C ARG A 257 -11.17 6.01 4.65
N ILE A 258 -10.59 6.51 5.75
CA ILE A 258 -10.33 7.94 5.97
C ILE A 258 -9.37 8.51 4.89
N THR A 259 -8.40 7.73 4.45
CA THR A 259 -7.43 8.16 3.43
C THR A 259 -7.94 8.02 1.99
N GLY A 260 -9.17 7.54 1.80
CA GLY A 260 -9.85 7.52 0.50
C GLY A 260 -9.48 6.33 -0.39
N VAL A 261 -9.01 5.22 0.20
CA VAL A 261 -8.83 3.97 -0.56
C VAL A 261 -10.22 3.41 -0.92
N GLU A 262 -10.40 3.04 -2.18
CA GLU A 262 -11.71 2.62 -2.69
C GLU A 262 -12.05 1.19 -2.28
N ARG A 263 -11.07 0.27 -2.38
CA ARG A 263 -11.23 -1.15 -2.09
C ARG A 263 -10.01 -1.69 -1.34
N ALA A 264 -10.23 -2.36 -0.23
CA ALA A 264 -9.16 -3.05 0.46
C ALA A 264 -9.70 -4.23 1.27
N TRP A 265 -8.92 -5.30 1.34
CA TRP A 265 -9.03 -6.25 2.43
C TRP A 265 -7.89 -6.02 3.40
N VAL A 266 -8.22 -5.69 4.64
CA VAL A 266 -7.27 -5.81 5.73
C VAL A 266 -7.41 -7.21 6.28
N VAL A 267 -6.32 -7.96 6.35
CA VAL A 267 -6.35 -9.40 6.63
C VAL A 267 -5.46 -9.75 7.81
N CYS A 268 -5.91 -10.73 8.62
CA CYS A 268 -5.16 -11.28 9.75
C CYS A 268 -5.44 -12.77 9.83
N GLY A 269 -4.46 -13.62 9.58
CA GLY A 269 -4.57 -15.05 9.82
C GLY A 269 -4.88 -15.31 11.30
N ALA A 270 -5.65 -16.34 11.60
CA ALA A 270 -6.06 -16.67 12.97
C ALA A 270 -4.87 -16.93 13.91
N GLU A 271 -3.73 -17.35 13.35
CA GLU A 271 -2.43 -17.50 14.04
C GLU A 271 -1.63 -16.22 14.20
N GLY A 272 -2.18 -15.07 13.79
CA GLY A 272 -1.51 -13.77 13.82
C GLY A 272 -0.62 -13.51 12.59
N LEU A 273 -0.78 -14.26 11.51
CA LEU A 273 -0.08 -14.05 10.25
C LEU A 273 -0.57 -12.77 9.56
N ASP A 274 0.34 -11.92 9.09
CA ASP A 274 0.01 -10.69 8.34
C ASP A 274 -0.16 -10.92 6.83
N GLU A 275 -0.78 -12.06 6.47
CA GLU A 275 -1.14 -12.49 5.11
C GLU A 275 -2.46 -13.27 5.18
N ILE A 276 -3.04 -13.65 4.03
CA ILE A 276 -4.11 -14.64 4.02
C ILE A 276 -3.50 -16.01 4.28
N SER A 277 -3.94 -16.65 5.37
CA SER A 277 -3.36 -17.88 5.86
C SER A 277 -3.62 -19.06 4.91
N PRO A 278 -2.59 -19.84 4.55
CA PRO A 278 -2.79 -21.11 3.85
C PRO A 278 -3.24 -22.22 4.81
N ALA A 279 -3.16 -22.01 6.13
CA ALA A 279 -3.40 -23.05 7.12
C ALA A 279 -4.85 -23.12 7.62
N GLY A 280 -5.57 -21.99 7.62
CA GLY A 280 -6.90 -21.91 8.20
C GLY A 280 -7.61 -20.58 7.99
N ASP A 281 -8.38 -20.19 8.97
CA ASP A 281 -9.20 -18.98 8.93
C ASP A 281 -8.35 -17.71 8.89
N THR A 282 -8.82 -16.75 8.12
CA THR A 282 -8.28 -15.38 8.06
C THR A 282 -9.41 -14.40 8.29
N HIS A 283 -9.26 -13.54 9.28
CA HIS A 283 -10.17 -12.42 9.51
C HIS A 283 -9.96 -11.36 8.44
N VAL A 284 -11.05 -10.86 7.87
CA VAL A 284 -11.03 -9.84 6.81
C VAL A 284 -11.92 -8.68 7.20
N TRP A 285 -11.37 -7.48 7.14
CA TRP A 285 -12.10 -6.22 7.12
C TRP A 285 -12.15 -5.76 5.67
N ASP A 286 -13.28 -5.99 5.03
CA ASP A 286 -13.53 -5.70 3.62
C ASP A 286 -14.02 -4.26 3.46
N LEU A 287 -13.15 -3.37 3.03
CA LEU A 287 -13.47 -2.00 2.66
C LEU A 287 -13.88 -1.96 1.19
N ASN A 288 -15.12 -1.56 0.93
CA ASN A 288 -15.63 -1.37 -0.42
C ASN A 288 -16.46 -0.09 -0.48
N ALA A 289 -16.06 0.85 -1.31
CA ALA A 289 -16.75 2.14 -1.52
C ALA A 289 -17.13 2.84 -0.20
N GLY A 290 -16.19 2.91 0.74
CA GLY A 290 -16.36 3.58 2.03
C GLY A 290 -17.10 2.78 3.11
N THR A 291 -17.59 1.57 2.81
CA THR A 291 -18.23 0.65 3.77
C THR A 291 -17.24 -0.43 4.18
N ILE A 292 -17.13 -0.70 5.48
CA ILE A 292 -16.29 -1.77 6.02
C ILE A 292 -17.20 -2.88 6.54
N THR A 293 -17.02 -4.10 6.03
CA THR A 293 -17.69 -5.30 6.52
C THR A 293 -16.67 -6.31 7.04
N ARG A 294 -17.01 -7.01 8.13
CA ARG A 294 -16.15 -8.08 8.66
C ARG A 294 -16.62 -9.43 8.12
N ARG A 295 -15.66 -10.23 7.68
CA ARG A 295 -15.89 -11.63 7.30
C ARG A 295 -14.67 -12.49 7.64
N VAL A 296 -14.82 -13.77 7.53
CA VAL A 296 -13.74 -14.75 7.62
C VAL A 296 -13.64 -15.44 6.28
N VAL A 297 -12.42 -15.64 5.80
CA VAL A 297 -12.13 -16.46 4.63
C VAL A 297 -11.23 -17.62 5.02
N HIS A 298 -11.39 -18.72 4.30
CA HIS A 298 -10.63 -19.95 4.51
C HIS A 298 -10.11 -20.46 3.15
N PRO A 299 -8.96 -21.16 3.05
CA PRO A 299 -8.46 -21.68 1.77
C PRO A 299 -9.49 -22.45 0.95
N ARG A 300 -10.43 -23.13 1.60
CA ARG A 300 -11.53 -23.88 0.94
C ARG A 300 -12.49 -22.97 0.15
N ASP A 301 -12.66 -21.72 0.54
CA ASP A 301 -13.50 -20.75 -0.20
C ASP A 301 -12.89 -20.47 -1.57
N PHE A 302 -11.55 -20.49 -1.62
CA PHE A 302 -10.76 -20.39 -2.83
C PHE A 302 -10.64 -21.71 -3.63
N GLY A 303 -11.25 -22.79 -3.14
CA GLY A 303 -11.13 -24.12 -3.74
C GLY A 303 -9.80 -24.82 -3.46
N LEU A 304 -9.02 -24.31 -2.50
CA LEU A 304 -7.69 -24.80 -2.13
C LEU A 304 -7.76 -25.69 -0.88
N ARG A 305 -6.78 -26.60 -0.76
CA ARG A 305 -6.62 -27.40 0.45
C ARG A 305 -5.78 -26.64 1.47
N PRO A 306 -6.17 -26.61 2.76
CA PRO A 306 -5.33 -26.05 3.79
C PRO A 306 -3.98 -26.75 3.86
N THR A 307 -2.90 -25.98 4.06
CA THR A 307 -1.55 -26.49 4.25
C THR A 307 -0.95 -25.90 5.52
N PRO A 308 -0.23 -26.70 6.34
CA PRO A 308 0.37 -26.16 7.57
C PRO A 308 1.33 -25.01 7.30
N LEU A 309 1.31 -23.97 8.16
CA LEU A 309 2.16 -22.78 8.00
C LEU A 309 3.66 -23.13 7.97
N SER A 310 4.07 -24.18 8.70
CA SER A 310 5.45 -24.68 8.69
C SER A 310 5.95 -25.15 7.31
N THR A 311 5.05 -25.49 6.39
CA THR A 311 5.39 -25.94 5.04
C THR A 311 5.65 -24.81 4.05
N VAL A 312 5.37 -23.56 4.47
CA VAL A 312 5.60 -22.33 3.69
C VAL A 312 6.68 -21.45 4.33
N ALA A 313 7.53 -22.02 5.16
CA ALA A 313 8.65 -21.31 5.79
C ALA A 313 9.56 -20.65 4.76
N GLY A 314 10.00 -19.43 5.05
CA GLY A 314 10.98 -18.68 4.25
C GLY A 314 12.41 -19.07 4.58
N GLY A 315 13.28 -18.92 3.60
CA GLY A 315 14.72 -19.07 3.71
C GLY A 315 15.47 -17.73 3.59
N THR A 316 16.74 -17.80 3.20
CA THR A 316 17.52 -16.62 2.84
C THR A 316 16.94 -15.94 1.58
N PRO A 317 17.32 -14.69 1.26
CA PRO A 317 16.91 -14.06 0.00
C PRO A 317 17.23 -14.90 -1.24
N LEU A 318 18.37 -15.61 -1.23
CA LEU A 318 18.74 -16.51 -2.33
C LEU A 318 17.80 -17.72 -2.42
N ASP A 319 17.54 -18.41 -1.30
CA ASP A 319 16.63 -19.57 -1.28
C ASP A 319 15.24 -19.18 -1.76
N ASN A 320 14.72 -18.07 -1.27
CA ASN A 320 13.40 -17.57 -1.66
C ASN A 320 13.36 -17.14 -3.14
N SER A 321 14.47 -16.59 -3.68
CA SER A 321 14.56 -16.23 -5.10
C SER A 321 14.58 -17.46 -6.01
N LEU A 322 15.23 -18.53 -5.60
CA LEU A 322 15.23 -19.81 -6.32
C LEU A 322 13.83 -20.46 -6.31
N THR A 323 13.16 -20.42 -5.18
CA THR A 323 11.77 -20.91 -5.03
C THR A 323 10.81 -20.11 -5.91
N LEU A 324 10.90 -18.77 -5.88
CA LEU A 324 10.10 -17.88 -6.74
C LEU A 324 10.39 -18.18 -8.22
N THR A 325 11.65 -18.29 -8.62
CA THR A 325 12.01 -18.61 -10.00
C THR A 325 11.43 -19.96 -10.43
N SER A 326 11.52 -20.98 -9.57
CA SER A 326 10.96 -22.30 -9.84
C SER A 326 9.43 -22.26 -10.01
N LEU A 327 8.73 -21.44 -9.22
CA LEU A 327 7.30 -21.20 -9.38
C LEU A 327 6.99 -20.54 -10.73
N LEU A 328 7.68 -19.45 -11.07
CA LEU A 328 7.46 -18.71 -12.32
C LEU A 328 7.86 -19.48 -13.58
N ASP A 329 8.76 -20.45 -13.44
CA ASP A 329 9.13 -21.38 -14.52
C ASP A 329 8.14 -22.56 -14.66
N GLY A 330 7.07 -22.60 -13.84
CA GLY A 330 6.10 -23.69 -13.86
C GLY A 330 6.66 -25.04 -13.36
N LYS A 331 7.75 -25.01 -12.57
CA LYS A 331 8.41 -26.22 -12.05
C LYS A 331 7.81 -26.70 -10.72
N LEU A 332 7.03 -25.86 -10.05
CA LEU A 332 6.24 -26.28 -8.89
C LEU A 332 4.89 -26.80 -9.36
N GLU A 333 4.56 -28.00 -8.92
CA GLU A 333 3.26 -28.60 -9.21
C GLU A 333 2.13 -27.83 -8.51
N ARG A 334 0.93 -27.93 -9.07
CA ARG A 334 -0.30 -27.40 -8.43
C ARG A 334 -0.49 -28.06 -7.06
N ASP A 335 -1.10 -27.33 -6.16
CA ASP A 335 -1.44 -27.75 -4.79
C ASP A 335 -0.20 -28.09 -3.91
N THR A 336 1.04 -27.70 -4.34
CA THR A 336 2.17 -27.65 -3.41
C THR A 336 2.01 -26.49 -2.42
N PRO A 337 2.53 -26.58 -1.19
CA PRO A 337 2.31 -25.55 -0.16
C PRO A 337 2.65 -24.12 -0.61
N ILE A 338 3.78 -23.93 -1.26
CA ILE A 338 4.21 -22.59 -1.75
C ILE A 338 3.30 -22.10 -2.89
N GLU A 339 2.97 -22.97 -3.86
CA GLU A 339 2.02 -22.60 -4.93
C GLU A 339 0.67 -22.19 -4.35
N THR A 340 0.12 -23.02 -3.45
CA THR A 340 -1.14 -22.76 -2.75
C THR A 340 -1.11 -21.40 -2.04
N PHE A 341 -0.05 -21.11 -1.28
CA PHE A 341 0.07 -19.86 -0.53
C PHE A 341 0.13 -18.65 -1.46
N VAL A 342 0.87 -18.75 -2.57
CA VAL A 342 1.00 -17.66 -3.55
C VAL A 342 -0.31 -17.42 -4.30
N VAL A 343 -0.94 -18.49 -4.84
CA VAL A 343 -2.18 -18.33 -5.63
C VAL A 343 -3.34 -17.84 -4.76
N LEU A 344 -3.39 -18.25 -3.49
CA LEU A 344 -4.36 -17.77 -2.51
C LEU A 344 -4.31 -16.24 -2.34
N ASN A 345 -3.11 -15.72 -2.10
CA ASN A 345 -2.91 -14.28 -1.89
C ASN A 345 -3.04 -13.47 -3.19
N ALA A 346 -2.59 -14.01 -4.32
CA ALA A 346 -2.78 -13.39 -5.63
C ALA A 346 -4.26 -13.34 -6.04
N ALA A 347 -5.01 -14.43 -5.79
CA ALA A 347 -6.45 -14.51 -6.05
C ALA A 347 -7.23 -13.45 -5.26
N ALA A 348 -6.92 -13.27 -3.99
CA ALA A 348 -7.54 -12.24 -3.17
C ALA A 348 -7.31 -10.83 -3.74
N LEU A 349 -6.09 -10.52 -4.19
CA LEU A 349 -5.82 -9.23 -4.83
C LEU A 349 -6.61 -9.05 -6.13
N LEU A 350 -6.75 -10.12 -6.93
CA LEU A 350 -7.56 -10.10 -8.15
C LEU A 350 -9.05 -9.84 -7.86
N VAL A 351 -9.58 -10.42 -6.77
CA VAL A 351 -10.96 -10.17 -6.31
C VAL A 351 -11.14 -8.75 -5.84
N VAL A 352 -10.26 -8.26 -4.96
CA VAL A 352 -10.32 -6.87 -4.43
C VAL A 352 -10.22 -5.84 -5.55
N ALA A 353 -9.37 -6.08 -6.54
CA ALA A 353 -9.23 -5.22 -7.71
C ALA A 353 -10.45 -5.29 -8.67
N GLY A 354 -11.38 -6.23 -8.45
CA GLY A 354 -12.53 -6.44 -9.33
C GLY A 354 -12.19 -7.10 -10.67
N LYS A 355 -11.01 -7.74 -10.77
CA LYS A 355 -10.56 -8.46 -11.94
C LYS A 355 -11.12 -9.89 -11.98
N ALA A 356 -11.27 -10.52 -10.82
CA ALA A 356 -11.98 -11.79 -10.63
C ALA A 356 -13.32 -11.54 -9.95
N ARG A 357 -14.33 -12.34 -10.29
CA ARG A 357 -15.69 -12.26 -9.72
C ARG A 357 -15.78 -12.85 -8.33
N ASP A 358 -14.98 -13.87 -8.08
CA ASP A 358 -14.92 -14.61 -6.83
C ASP A 358 -13.52 -15.20 -6.60
N GLU A 359 -13.33 -15.79 -5.41
CA GLU A 359 -12.08 -16.33 -4.94
C GLU A 359 -11.57 -17.48 -5.83
N ARG A 360 -12.45 -18.33 -6.35
CA ARG A 360 -12.09 -19.48 -7.19
C ARG A 360 -11.64 -19.04 -8.57
N GLU A 361 -12.35 -18.10 -9.18
CA GLU A 361 -11.90 -17.50 -10.44
C GLU A 361 -10.55 -16.80 -10.27
N GLY A 362 -10.33 -16.12 -9.14
CA GLY A 362 -9.04 -15.52 -8.79
C GLY A 362 -7.90 -16.54 -8.77
N VAL A 363 -8.11 -17.72 -8.18
CA VAL A 363 -7.12 -18.82 -8.18
C VAL A 363 -6.82 -19.29 -9.60
N GLU A 364 -7.84 -19.53 -10.43
CA GLU A 364 -7.63 -19.96 -11.82
C GLU A 364 -6.91 -18.91 -12.66
N MET A 365 -7.17 -17.64 -12.42
CA MET A 365 -6.44 -16.54 -13.07
C MET A 365 -4.99 -16.48 -12.60
N ALA A 366 -4.72 -16.63 -11.31
CA ALA A 366 -3.38 -16.67 -10.75
C ALA A 366 -2.57 -17.86 -11.30
N ARG A 367 -3.16 -19.06 -11.36
CA ARG A 367 -2.56 -20.27 -11.96
C ARG A 367 -2.24 -20.07 -13.44
N ARG A 368 -3.19 -19.55 -14.23
CA ARG A 368 -2.93 -19.22 -15.64
C ARG A 368 -1.79 -18.24 -15.81
N SER A 369 -1.70 -17.22 -14.95
CA SER A 369 -0.59 -16.26 -14.99
C SER A 369 0.78 -16.93 -14.83
N ILE A 370 0.86 -17.97 -13.99
CA ILE A 370 2.08 -18.75 -13.81
C ILE A 370 2.31 -19.66 -15.02
N GLU A 371 1.34 -20.49 -15.38
CA GLU A 371 1.44 -21.54 -16.39
C GLU A 371 1.67 -21.00 -17.81
N GLU A 372 1.06 -19.87 -18.15
CA GLU A 372 1.23 -19.19 -19.44
C GLU A 372 2.42 -18.21 -19.43
N GLY A 373 3.18 -18.15 -18.33
CA GLY A 373 4.36 -17.30 -18.17
C GLY A 373 4.08 -15.81 -18.04
N GLY A 374 2.82 -15.40 -17.76
CA GLY A 374 2.46 -14.00 -17.54
C GLY A 374 3.21 -13.39 -16.37
N ALA A 375 3.25 -14.07 -15.24
CA ALA A 375 3.98 -13.65 -14.05
C ALA A 375 5.49 -13.51 -14.30
N LYS A 376 6.09 -14.46 -15.02
CA LYS A 376 7.51 -14.40 -15.41
C LYS A 376 7.78 -13.15 -16.26
N ARG A 377 6.98 -12.93 -17.30
CA ARG A 377 7.12 -11.75 -18.16
C ARG A 377 6.96 -10.44 -17.39
N ALA A 378 6.06 -10.37 -16.42
CA ALA A 378 5.88 -9.17 -15.59
C ALA A 378 7.14 -8.84 -14.78
N LEU A 379 7.77 -9.84 -14.15
CA LEU A 379 9.02 -9.67 -13.42
C LEU A 379 10.19 -9.30 -14.35
N GLU A 380 10.33 -9.98 -15.48
CA GLU A 380 11.38 -9.72 -16.46
C GLU A 380 11.27 -8.32 -17.04
N ALA A 381 10.06 -7.88 -17.41
CA ALA A 381 9.80 -6.54 -17.90
C ALA A 381 10.21 -5.45 -16.89
N PHE A 382 9.91 -5.65 -15.60
CA PHE A 382 10.36 -4.74 -14.55
C PHE A 382 11.88 -4.71 -14.42
N ARG A 383 12.51 -5.88 -14.40
CA ARG A 383 13.98 -6.01 -14.28
C ARG A 383 14.69 -5.32 -15.45
N GLU A 384 14.30 -5.61 -16.69
CA GLU A 384 14.92 -5.08 -17.90
C GLU A 384 14.72 -3.58 -18.05
N ALA A 385 13.47 -3.11 -17.90
CA ALA A 385 13.15 -1.68 -17.97
C ALA A 385 13.87 -0.89 -16.86
N GLY A 386 13.93 -1.46 -15.66
CA GLY A 386 14.63 -0.85 -14.52
C GLY A 386 16.15 -0.78 -14.74
N GLN A 387 16.77 -1.84 -15.19
CA GLN A 387 18.22 -1.86 -15.51
C GLN A 387 18.57 -0.86 -16.63
N GLU A 388 17.74 -0.76 -17.64
CA GLU A 388 17.92 0.24 -18.69
C GLU A 388 17.80 1.67 -18.15
N ALA A 389 16.81 1.93 -17.29
CA ALA A 389 16.64 3.23 -16.65
C ALA A 389 17.84 3.65 -15.78
N VAL A 390 18.43 2.70 -15.05
CA VAL A 390 19.65 2.95 -14.26
C VAL A 390 20.82 3.29 -15.17
N ARG A 391 21.08 2.50 -16.22
CA ARG A 391 22.16 2.79 -17.17
C ARG A 391 22.04 4.19 -17.80
N ARG A 392 20.84 4.56 -18.25
CA ARG A 392 20.61 5.90 -18.83
C ARG A 392 20.86 7.03 -17.82
N ALA A 393 20.52 6.83 -16.55
CA ALA A 393 20.79 7.81 -15.51
C ALA A 393 22.30 7.96 -15.22
N GLU A 394 23.05 6.86 -15.21
CA GLU A 394 24.50 6.83 -15.06
C GLU A 394 25.21 7.53 -16.24
N GLU A 395 24.79 7.24 -17.47
CA GLU A 395 25.32 7.89 -18.69
C GLU A 395 25.06 9.42 -18.69
N ALA A 396 23.86 9.84 -18.28
CA ALA A 396 23.52 11.25 -18.16
C ALA A 396 24.36 11.98 -17.09
N GLN A 397 24.64 11.31 -15.96
CA GLN A 397 25.50 11.86 -14.91
C GLN A 397 26.99 11.95 -15.35
N ALA A 398 27.46 10.99 -16.13
CA ALA A 398 28.83 10.99 -16.65
C ALA A 398 29.06 12.05 -17.74
N SER A 399 27.98 12.55 -18.36
CA SER A 399 28.03 13.55 -19.44
C SER A 399 27.78 14.99 -18.98
N ALA A 400 27.41 15.17 -17.69
CA ALA A 400 27.14 16.48 -17.05
C ALA A 400 28.33 16.97 -16.24
#